data_cb55c0e0b59c16535bdf6d39f55ec8b0
#
_entry.id   cb55c0e0b59c16535bdf6d39f55ec8b0
#
_cell.length_a   1.000
_cell.length_b   1.000
_cell.length_c   1.000
_cell.angle_alpha   90.00
_cell.angle_beta   90.00
_cell.angle_gamma   90.00
#
_symmetry.space_group_name_H-M   'P 1'
#
loop_
_entity.id
_entity.type
_entity.pdbx_description
1 polymer ?
#
loop_
_entity_poly.entity_id
_entity_poly.type
_entity_poly.pdbx_seq_one_letter_code
_entity_poly.pdbx_strand_id
1 'polypeptide(L)'
;MIKINSNSLEVTDAIRAHVDKVIGKISEHFHMDSANISYSAEGSQFKAVIDFRSGKLQATGTATEHDLYKALTDSANKVERQLKDQKEKSL
;
A
#
# COMPACT_ATOMS: atom_id res chain seq x y z
N MET A 1 9.21 3.44 -8.37
CA MET A 1 8.78 4.80 -8.02
C MET A 1 7.56 4.74 -7.10
N ILE A 2 7.64 5.44 -5.97
CA ILE A 2 6.53 5.50 -5.02
C ILE A 2 5.84 6.85 -5.16
N LYS A 3 4.51 6.83 -5.37
CA LYS A 3 3.70 8.03 -5.40
C LYS A 3 2.69 7.98 -4.25
N ILE A 4 2.61 9.07 -3.51
CA ILE A 4 1.67 9.20 -2.40
C ILE A 4 0.71 10.34 -2.71
N ASN A 5 -0.59 10.03 -2.71
CA ASN A 5 -1.64 11.00 -2.95
C ASN A 5 -2.58 11.02 -1.74
N SER A 6 -2.96 12.21 -1.34
CA SER A 6 -3.89 12.37 -0.23
C SER A 6 -5.02 13.31 -0.64
N ASN A 7 -6.24 12.92 -0.33
CA ASN A 7 -7.41 13.75 -0.55
C ASN A 7 -7.74 14.43 0.78
N SER A 8 -7.54 15.73 0.86
CA SER A 8 -7.82 16.60 2.02
C SER A 8 -6.95 16.35 3.27
N LEU A 9 -5.97 15.48 3.21
CA LEU A 9 -5.03 15.23 4.32
C LEU A 9 -3.60 15.55 3.88
N GLU A 10 -2.80 16.09 4.80
CA GLU A 10 -1.42 16.42 4.51
C GLU A 10 -0.54 15.16 4.48
N VAL A 11 0.40 15.11 3.54
CA VAL A 11 1.41 14.06 3.50
C VAL A 11 2.58 14.49 4.39
N THR A 12 2.61 13.98 5.61
CA THR A 12 3.66 14.32 6.58
C THR A 12 4.88 13.42 6.41
N ASP A 13 6.01 13.86 7.00
CA ASP A 13 7.23 13.04 6.99
C ASP A 13 7.02 11.69 7.69
N ALA A 14 6.22 11.68 8.75
CA ALA A 14 5.91 10.44 9.48
C ALA A 14 5.12 9.46 8.61
N ILE A 15 4.14 9.97 7.85
CA ILE A 15 3.36 9.14 6.92
C ILE A 15 4.25 8.61 5.80
N ARG A 16 5.11 9.45 5.25
CA ARG A 16 6.05 9.06 4.18
C ARG A 16 7.00 7.97 4.67
N ALA A 17 7.52 8.12 5.88
CA ALA A 17 8.41 7.12 6.48
C ALA A 17 7.68 5.78 6.70
N HIS A 18 6.42 5.83 7.13
CA HIS A 18 5.62 4.63 7.33
C HIS A 18 5.33 3.92 5.99
N VAL A 19 5.00 4.69 4.95
CA VAL A 19 4.79 4.14 3.59
C VAL A 19 6.07 3.47 3.11
N ASP A 20 7.22 4.12 3.26
CA ASP A 20 8.50 3.54 2.86
C ASP A 20 8.76 2.22 3.57
N LYS A 21 8.40 2.14 4.85
CA LYS A 21 8.58 0.92 5.66
C LYS A 21 7.70 -0.22 5.14
N VAL A 22 6.41 0.03 4.92
CA VAL A 22 5.48 -1.04 4.51
C VAL A 22 5.72 -1.47 3.06
N ILE A 23 6.05 -0.54 2.18
CA ILE A 23 6.39 -0.85 0.79
C ILE A 23 7.74 -1.56 0.73
N GLY A 24 8.71 -1.13 1.54
CA GLY A 24 10.02 -1.80 1.62
C GLY A 24 9.91 -3.25 2.01
N LYS A 25 8.98 -3.59 2.91
CA LYS A 25 8.73 -4.96 3.31
C LYS A 25 8.23 -5.81 2.14
N ILE A 26 7.34 -5.28 1.31
CA ILE A 26 6.88 -5.97 0.10
C ILE A 26 8.03 -6.11 -0.88
N SER A 27 8.86 -5.08 -1.02
CA SER A 27 9.98 -5.04 -1.96
C SER A 27 11.10 -6.02 -1.62
N GLU A 28 11.12 -6.57 -0.40
CA GLU A 28 12.05 -7.62 -0.03
C GLU A 28 11.79 -8.91 -0.82
N HIS A 29 10.55 -9.13 -1.26
CA HIS A 29 10.15 -10.36 -1.95
C HIS A 29 9.71 -10.12 -3.40
N PHE A 30 9.34 -8.91 -3.75
CA PHE A 30 8.85 -8.58 -5.08
C PHE A 30 9.50 -7.28 -5.55
N HIS A 31 10.16 -7.33 -6.70
CA HIS A 31 10.77 -6.15 -7.30
C HIS A 31 9.69 -5.07 -7.55
N MET A 32 9.90 -3.88 -7.01
CA MET A 32 8.93 -2.79 -7.19
C MET A 32 9.21 -2.01 -8.47
N ASP A 33 8.30 -2.12 -9.44
CA ASP A 33 8.33 -1.26 -10.62
C ASP A 33 7.65 0.07 -10.31
N SER A 34 6.50 0.02 -9.64
CA SER A 34 5.81 1.22 -9.18
C SER A 34 4.90 0.90 -8.01
N ALA A 35 4.64 1.90 -7.18
CA ALA A 35 3.68 1.81 -6.10
C ALA A 35 2.94 3.13 -5.98
N ASN A 36 1.62 3.08 -5.97
CA ASN A 36 0.76 4.24 -5.78
C ASN A 36 -0.03 4.06 -4.50
N ILE A 37 0.11 5.02 -3.61
CA ILE A 37 -0.57 5.00 -2.32
C ILE A 37 -1.52 6.18 -2.25
N SER A 38 -2.79 5.91 -1.93
CA SER A 38 -3.79 6.94 -1.73
C SER A 38 -4.41 6.76 -0.36
N TYR A 39 -4.74 7.85 0.30
CA TYR A 39 -5.48 7.79 1.54
C TYR A 39 -6.39 9.00 1.70
N SER A 40 -7.47 8.81 2.44
CA SER A 40 -8.45 9.85 2.70
C SER A 40 -9.14 9.60 4.04
N ALA A 41 -9.70 10.67 4.59
CA ALA A 41 -10.56 10.55 5.76
C ALA A 41 -11.99 10.26 5.32
N GLU A 42 -12.62 9.28 5.96
CA GLU A 42 -14.01 8.93 5.70
C GLU A 42 -14.78 8.85 7.03
N GLY A 43 -15.47 9.93 7.39
CA GLY A 43 -16.11 10.03 8.69
C GLY A 43 -15.06 9.99 9.80
N SER A 44 -15.18 9.05 10.73
CA SER A 44 -14.24 8.86 11.84
C SER A 44 -13.11 7.89 11.50
N GLN A 45 -13.04 7.41 10.27
CA GLN A 45 -12.05 6.42 9.86
C GLN A 45 -11.18 6.95 8.73
N PHE A 46 -10.13 6.20 8.42
CA PHE A 46 -9.21 6.50 7.31
C PHE A 46 -9.21 5.32 6.35
N LYS A 47 -9.28 5.63 5.06
CA LYS A 47 -9.20 4.63 3.99
C LYS A 47 -7.87 4.75 3.30
N ALA A 48 -7.17 3.64 3.13
CA ALA A 48 -5.92 3.58 2.38
C ALA A 48 -6.05 2.61 1.23
N VAL A 49 -5.48 2.97 0.09
CA VAL A 49 -5.43 2.13 -1.11
C VAL A 49 -3.99 2.09 -1.58
N ILE A 50 -3.45 0.89 -1.75
CA ILE A 50 -2.10 0.70 -2.28
C ILE A 50 -2.18 -0.14 -3.55
N ASP A 51 -1.66 0.41 -4.64
CA ASP A 51 -1.52 -0.28 -5.91
C ASP A 51 -0.03 -0.54 -6.14
N PHE A 52 0.34 -1.80 -6.35
CA PHE A 52 1.74 -2.22 -6.47
C PHE A 52 1.93 -3.03 -7.73
N ARG A 53 2.98 -2.72 -8.48
CA ARG A 53 3.35 -3.45 -9.69
C ARG A 53 4.74 -4.05 -9.55
N SER A 54 4.84 -5.32 -9.93
CA SER A 54 6.10 -6.08 -9.94
C SER A 54 6.14 -6.94 -11.22
N GLY A 55 6.79 -6.42 -12.26
CA GLY A 55 6.81 -7.11 -13.56
C GLY A 55 5.39 -7.30 -14.10
N LYS A 56 5.00 -8.54 -14.32
CA LYS A 56 3.66 -8.89 -14.79
C LYS A 56 2.62 -8.97 -13.67
N LEU A 57 3.08 -8.92 -12.41
CA LEU A 57 2.19 -8.99 -11.26
C LEU A 57 1.69 -7.60 -10.90
N GLN A 58 0.44 -7.54 -10.49
CA GLN A 58 -0.18 -6.31 -10.01
C GLN A 58 -1.16 -6.64 -8.90
N ALA A 59 -1.14 -5.86 -7.82
CA ALA A 59 -2.07 -6.06 -6.73
C ALA A 59 -2.52 -4.73 -6.16
N THR A 60 -3.76 -4.68 -5.71
CA THR A 60 -4.36 -3.50 -5.07
C THR A 60 -4.94 -3.93 -3.74
N GLY A 61 -4.50 -3.29 -2.67
CA GLY A 61 -5.02 -3.52 -1.33
C GLY A 61 -5.76 -2.29 -0.83
N THR A 62 -6.90 -2.50 -0.20
CA THR A 62 -7.72 -1.43 0.38
C THR A 62 -8.03 -1.78 1.82
N ALA A 63 -7.90 -0.81 2.72
CA ALA A 63 -8.23 -1.00 4.12
C ALA A 63 -8.80 0.29 4.71
N THR A 64 -9.74 0.13 5.63
CA THR A 64 -10.36 1.26 6.35
C THR A 64 -10.22 0.97 7.84
N GLU A 65 -9.60 1.90 8.56
CA GLU A 65 -9.33 1.77 9.98
C GLU A 65 -9.48 3.13 10.67
N HIS A 66 -9.62 3.11 12.00
CA HIS A 66 -9.65 4.36 12.79
C HIS A 66 -8.27 5.03 12.84
N ASP A 67 -7.20 4.29 12.60
CA ASP A 67 -5.82 4.76 12.59
C ASP A 67 -5.28 4.69 11.17
N LEU A 68 -4.78 5.82 10.65
CA LEU A 68 -4.25 5.89 9.28
C LEU A 68 -3.06 4.95 9.10
N TYR A 69 -2.16 4.88 10.06
CA TYR A 69 -0.98 3.99 9.98
C TYR A 69 -1.40 2.53 9.89
N LYS A 70 -2.44 2.16 10.64
CA LYS A 70 -2.97 0.80 10.58
C LYS A 70 -3.63 0.52 9.23
N ALA A 71 -4.36 1.50 8.69
CA ALA A 71 -4.96 1.36 7.35
C ALA A 71 -3.90 1.14 6.28
N LEU A 72 -2.79 1.88 6.34
CA LEU A 72 -1.67 1.71 5.42
C LEU A 72 -1.02 0.33 5.56
N THR A 73 -0.81 -0.12 6.79
CA THR A 73 -0.22 -1.44 7.06
C THR A 73 -1.13 -2.56 6.56
N ASP A 74 -2.43 -2.48 6.85
CA ASP A 74 -3.39 -3.51 6.44
C ASP A 74 -3.53 -3.58 4.92
N SER A 75 -3.56 -2.42 4.24
CA SER A 75 -3.63 -2.39 2.78
C SER A 75 -2.36 -2.99 2.15
N ALA A 76 -1.19 -2.72 2.73
CA ALA A 76 0.07 -3.29 2.27
C ALA A 76 0.10 -4.82 2.47
N ASN A 77 -0.42 -5.31 3.59
CA ASN A 77 -0.50 -6.75 3.85
C ASN A 77 -1.40 -7.46 2.83
N LYS A 78 -2.50 -6.82 2.43
CA LYS A 78 -3.38 -7.36 1.38
C LYS A 78 -2.68 -7.41 0.03
N VAL A 79 -1.91 -6.38 -0.31
CA VAL A 79 -1.11 -6.35 -1.54
C VAL A 79 -0.12 -7.52 -1.54
N GLU A 80 0.63 -7.69 -0.46
CA GLU A 80 1.62 -8.76 -0.37
C GLU A 80 0.98 -10.13 -0.54
N ARG A 81 -0.18 -10.35 0.09
CA ARG A 81 -0.90 -11.61 -0.03
C ARG A 81 -1.33 -11.88 -1.47
N GLN A 82 -1.87 -10.87 -2.16
CA GLN A 82 -2.29 -11.00 -3.55
C GLN A 82 -1.11 -11.31 -4.46
N LEU A 83 0.04 -10.66 -4.25
CA LEU A 83 1.24 -10.91 -5.04
C LEU A 83 1.74 -12.34 -4.85
N LYS A 84 1.73 -12.84 -3.62
CA LYS A 84 2.12 -14.22 -3.33
C LYS A 84 1.18 -15.21 -4.03
N ASP A 85 -0.13 -14.96 -3.97
CA ASP A 85 -1.12 -15.81 -4.63
C ASP A 85 -0.90 -15.84 -6.14
N GLN A 86 -0.67 -14.69 -6.76
CA GLN A 86 -0.42 -14.59 -8.19
C GLN A 86 0.85 -15.33 -8.59
N LYS A 87 1.90 -15.20 -7.79
CA LYS A 87 3.18 -15.87 -8.05
C LYS A 87 3.02 -17.38 -7.98
N GLU A 88 2.28 -17.90 -7.00
CA GLU A 88 2.03 -19.33 -6.86
C GLU A 88 1.21 -19.87 -8.03
N LYS A 89 0.21 -19.11 -8.49
CA LYS A 89 -0.66 -19.55 -9.60
C LYS A 89 0.05 -19.53 -10.95
N SER A 90 1.13 -18.78 -11.09
CA SER A 90 1.87 -18.67 -12.33
C SER A 90 2.95 -19.74 -12.50
N LEU A 91 3.11 -20.61 -11.53
CA LEU A 91 4.09 -21.72 -11.61
C LEU A 91 3.52 -22.95 -12.36
#